data_774023475100828d327ff2321acf7079
#
_entry.id   774023475100828d327ff2321acf7079
#
_cell.length_a   1.000
_cell.length_b   1.000
_cell.length_c   1.000
_cell.angle_alpha   90.00
_cell.angle_beta   90.00
_cell.angle_gamma   90.00
#
_symmetry.space_group_name_H-M   'P 1'
#
loop_
_entity.id
_entity.type
_entity.pdbx_description
1 polymer ?
#
loop_
_entity_poly.entity_id
_entity_poly.type
_entity_poly.pdbx_seq_one_letter_code
_entity_poly.pdbx_strand_id
1 'polypeptide(L)'
;MNIYVINGPNINLLGTREPEIYGSETLDDIEKKCIEQGLKDSHSVKFMQSNYEGEIVEWIQHAIKEKIDAIVINAAAYTHTSIAIHDALKSFSGFKIELHISNPHLRESFRHVSYISPVVDAVVAGLGPSGYSHVIQLLTELKKQHNEA
;
A
#
# COMPACT_ATOMS: atom_id res chain seq x y z
N MET A 1 -13.46 -7.71 -5.81
CA MET A 1 -12.10 -8.24 -5.52
C MET A 1 -11.87 -8.29 -4.02
N ASN A 2 -11.04 -9.21 -3.57
CA ASN A 2 -10.50 -9.25 -2.21
C ASN A 2 -9.16 -8.51 -2.21
N ILE A 3 -9.05 -7.46 -1.41
CA ILE A 3 -7.92 -6.53 -1.41
C ILE A 3 -7.28 -6.48 -0.02
N TYR A 4 -5.96 -6.61 0.04
CA TYR A 4 -5.18 -6.31 1.24
C TYR A 4 -4.54 -4.93 1.09
N VAL A 5 -4.76 -4.07 2.08
CA VAL A 5 -4.05 -2.80 2.23
C VAL A 5 -3.06 -2.98 3.39
N ILE A 6 -1.77 -2.97 3.06
CA ILE A 6 -0.69 -3.27 4.01
C ILE A 6 0.12 -2.01 4.26
N ASN A 7 0.27 -1.65 5.53
CA ASN A 7 0.99 -0.45 5.95
C ASN A 7 2.17 -0.82 6.84
N GLY A 8 3.28 -0.14 6.61
CA GLY A 8 4.55 -0.36 7.29
C GLY A 8 4.75 0.46 8.56
N PRO A 9 6.01 0.55 9.02
CA PRO A 9 6.34 1.14 10.32
C PRO A 9 5.99 2.62 10.41
N ASN A 10 5.59 3.04 11.60
CA ASN A 10 5.24 4.40 11.97
C ASN A 10 3.97 4.97 11.31
N ILE A 11 3.32 4.27 10.40
CA ILE A 11 2.05 4.70 9.80
C ILE A 11 0.95 4.79 10.87
N ASN A 12 1.02 3.98 11.93
CA ASN A 12 0.12 4.08 13.08
C ASN A 12 0.16 5.44 13.80
N LEU A 13 1.20 6.25 13.56
CA LEU A 13 1.36 7.58 14.14
C LEU A 13 0.80 8.71 13.26
N LEU A 14 0.12 8.38 12.15
CA LEU A 14 -0.53 9.37 11.30
C LEU A 14 -1.49 10.25 12.10
N GLY A 15 -1.50 11.56 11.75
CA GLY A 15 -2.26 12.58 12.48
C GLY A 15 -1.52 13.18 13.67
N THR A 16 -0.48 12.54 14.16
CA THR A 16 0.33 13.01 15.32
C THR A 16 1.78 13.26 14.97
N ARG A 17 2.32 12.60 13.90
CA ARG A 17 3.70 12.70 13.46
C ARG A 17 3.80 13.54 12.18
N GLU A 18 4.64 14.57 12.20
CA GLU A 18 4.96 15.41 11.04
C GLU A 18 3.69 15.79 10.23
N PRO A 19 2.68 16.46 10.84
CA PRO A 19 1.41 16.74 10.17
C PRO A 19 1.57 17.65 8.94
N GLU A 20 2.61 18.44 8.86
CA GLU A 20 2.98 19.25 7.68
C GLU A 20 3.34 18.40 6.46
N ILE A 21 3.73 17.13 6.64
CA ILE A 21 4.06 16.18 5.54
C ILE A 21 2.89 15.24 5.28
N TYR A 22 2.30 14.65 6.33
CA TYR A 22 1.33 13.57 6.25
C TYR A 22 -0.12 14.00 6.48
N GLY A 23 -0.36 15.26 6.92
CA GLY A 23 -1.69 15.77 7.26
C GLY A 23 -2.16 15.34 8.66
N SER A 24 -3.40 15.72 9.00
CA SER A 24 -4.03 15.46 10.30
C SER A 24 -4.92 14.20 10.33
N GLU A 25 -5.19 13.57 9.19
CA GLU A 25 -5.97 12.33 9.15
C GLU A 25 -5.22 11.20 9.89
N THR A 26 -5.97 10.46 10.70
CA THR A 26 -5.43 9.28 11.38
C THR A 26 -5.48 8.06 10.48
N LEU A 27 -4.75 7.00 10.86
CA LEU A 27 -4.81 5.73 10.16
C LEU A 27 -6.23 5.12 10.20
N ASP A 28 -6.94 5.27 11.32
CA ASP A 28 -8.33 4.81 11.46
C ASP A 28 -9.27 5.53 10.49
N ASP A 29 -9.06 6.82 10.25
CA ASP A 29 -9.83 7.59 9.26
C ASP A 29 -9.60 7.05 7.85
N ILE A 30 -8.37 6.74 7.51
CA ILE A 30 -7.98 6.16 6.22
C ILE A 30 -8.59 4.77 6.03
N GLU A 31 -8.51 3.93 7.06
CA GLU A 31 -9.11 2.58 7.05
C GLU A 31 -10.61 2.64 6.73
N LYS A 32 -11.34 3.49 7.44
CA LYS A 32 -12.79 3.68 7.22
C LYS A 32 -13.10 4.07 5.78
N LYS A 33 -12.36 5.04 5.23
CA LYS A 33 -12.52 5.49 3.84
C LYS A 33 -12.22 4.38 2.83
N CYS A 34 -11.20 3.56 3.09
CA CYS A 34 -10.86 2.42 2.24
C CYS A 34 -11.96 1.37 2.23
N ILE A 35 -12.49 1.03 3.40
CA ILE A 35 -13.58 0.05 3.54
C ILE A 35 -14.86 0.56 2.87
N GLU A 36 -15.23 1.83 3.09
CA GLU A 36 -16.39 2.46 2.47
C GLU A 36 -16.28 2.48 0.95
N GLN A 37 -15.11 2.85 0.42
CA GLN A 37 -14.87 2.86 -1.02
C GLN A 37 -14.92 1.44 -1.60
N GLY A 38 -14.34 0.49 -0.90
CA GLY A 38 -14.40 -0.92 -1.30
C GLY A 38 -15.83 -1.42 -1.42
N LEU A 39 -16.69 -1.11 -0.45
CA LEU A 39 -18.10 -1.49 -0.47
C LEU A 39 -18.85 -0.88 -1.66
N LYS A 40 -18.57 0.39 -2.00
CA LYS A 40 -19.19 1.04 -3.19
C LYS A 40 -18.83 0.32 -4.49
N ASP A 41 -17.61 -0.21 -4.57
CA ASP A 41 -17.08 -0.87 -5.77
C ASP A 41 -17.22 -2.41 -5.71
N SER A 42 -17.97 -2.93 -4.73
CA SER A 42 -18.15 -4.37 -4.50
C SER A 42 -16.84 -5.12 -4.22
N HIS A 43 -15.93 -4.47 -3.49
CA HIS A 43 -14.68 -5.05 -3.03
C HIS A 43 -14.71 -5.34 -1.53
N SER A 44 -14.02 -6.39 -1.12
CA SER A 44 -13.69 -6.65 0.28
C SER A 44 -12.29 -6.13 0.58
N VAL A 45 -12.16 -5.21 1.51
CA VAL A 45 -10.89 -4.58 1.89
C VAL A 45 -10.51 -5.03 3.29
N LYS A 46 -9.32 -5.62 3.42
CA LYS A 46 -8.67 -5.87 4.71
C LYS A 46 -7.50 -4.90 4.87
N PHE A 47 -7.61 -4.04 5.88
CA PHE A 47 -6.64 -2.99 6.16
C PHE A 47 -5.77 -3.38 7.35
N MET A 48 -4.45 -3.32 7.18
CA MET A 48 -3.47 -3.80 8.18
C MET A 48 -2.31 -2.83 8.30
N GLN A 49 -1.70 -2.79 9.47
CA GLN A 49 -0.50 -2.02 9.76
C GLN A 49 0.38 -2.76 10.74
N SER A 50 1.69 -2.77 10.51
CA SER A 50 2.68 -3.30 11.45
C SER A 50 3.99 -2.54 11.38
N ASN A 51 4.66 -2.46 12.52
CA ASN A 51 6.04 -1.99 12.62
C ASN A 51 7.06 -3.13 12.36
N TYR A 52 6.60 -4.37 12.26
CA TYR A 52 7.46 -5.54 12.13
C TYR A 52 7.54 -6.01 10.67
N GLU A 53 8.74 -6.02 10.12
CA GLU A 53 9.00 -6.47 8.75
C GLU A 53 8.52 -7.90 8.51
N GLY A 54 8.80 -8.82 9.43
CA GLY A 54 8.39 -10.22 9.33
C GLY A 54 6.88 -10.41 9.29
N GLU A 55 6.12 -9.61 10.03
CA GLU A 55 4.66 -9.64 10.01
C GLU A 55 4.11 -9.21 8.65
N ILE A 56 4.70 -8.19 8.04
CA ILE A 56 4.33 -7.75 6.69
C ILE A 56 4.60 -8.87 5.66
N VAL A 57 5.75 -9.54 5.76
CA VAL A 57 6.08 -10.70 4.93
C VAL A 57 5.04 -11.82 5.09
N GLU A 58 4.66 -12.13 6.32
CA GLU A 58 3.63 -13.16 6.60
C GLU A 58 2.26 -12.79 6.04
N TRP A 59 1.86 -11.53 6.06
CA TRP A 59 0.60 -11.09 5.43
C TRP A 59 0.62 -11.26 3.92
N ILE A 60 1.75 -10.98 3.27
CA ILE A 60 1.89 -11.22 1.83
C ILE A 60 1.81 -12.72 1.52
N GLN A 61 2.46 -13.56 2.33
CA GLN A 61 2.35 -15.02 2.20
C GLN A 61 0.92 -15.52 2.44
N HIS A 62 0.22 -14.95 3.42
CA HIS A 62 -1.19 -15.23 3.65
C HIS A 62 -2.04 -14.82 2.45
N ALA A 63 -1.76 -13.67 1.81
CA ALA A 63 -2.44 -13.25 0.61
C ALA A 63 -2.26 -14.25 -0.55
N ILE A 64 -1.08 -14.86 -0.67
CA ILE A 64 -0.82 -15.93 -1.65
C ILE A 64 -1.70 -17.14 -1.36
N LYS A 65 -1.72 -17.61 -0.11
CA LYS A 65 -2.50 -18.77 0.32
C LYS A 65 -3.99 -18.59 0.11
N GLU A 66 -4.51 -17.42 0.49
CA GLU A 66 -5.93 -17.07 0.38
C GLU A 66 -6.35 -16.59 -1.02
N LYS A 67 -5.41 -16.57 -1.97
CA LYS A 67 -5.66 -16.13 -3.36
C LYS A 67 -6.30 -14.74 -3.42
N ILE A 68 -5.76 -13.81 -2.65
CA ILE A 68 -6.18 -12.41 -2.65
C ILE A 68 -5.95 -11.83 -4.05
N ASP A 69 -6.88 -10.99 -4.53
CA ASP A 69 -6.82 -10.43 -5.87
C ASP A 69 -5.79 -9.31 -6.02
N ALA A 70 -5.63 -8.49 -4.99
CA ALA A 70 -4.73 -7.34 -5.06
C ALA A 70 -4.14 -6.98 -3.68
N ILE A 71 -2.91 -6.45 -3.72
CA ILE A 71 -2.23 -5.83 -2.57
C ILE A 71 -1.96 -4.37 -2.91
N VAL A 72 -2.38 -3.47 -2.01
CA VAL A 72 -1.94 -2.07 -1.97
C VAL A 72 -0.99 -1.95 -0.79
N ILE A 73 0.27 -1.63 -1.04
CA ILE A 73 1.29 -1.59 0.01
C ILE A 73 1.93 -0.21 0.15
N ASN A 74 1.86 0.33 1.36
CA ASN A 74 2.69 1.44 1.82
C ASN A 74 3.69 0.89 2.83
N ALA A 75 4.84 0.44 2.35
CA ALA A 75 5.85 -0.18 3.19
C ALA A 75 6.62 0.84 4.08
N ALA A 76 6.32 2.12 3.93
CA ALA A 76 6.96 3.22 4.67
C ALA A 76 8.49 3.12 4.58
N ALA A 77 9.23 3.20 5.69
CA ALA A 77 10.69 3.13 5.66
C ALA A 77 11.23 1.81 5.06
N TYR A 78 10.49 0.71 5.19
CA TYR A 78 10.91 -0.56 4.59
C TYR A 78 10.92 -0.55 3.06
N THR A 79 10.28 0.42 2.42
CA THR A 79 10.41 0.67 0.96
C THR A 79 11.87 0.80 0.54
N HIS A 80 12.69 1.42 1.40
CA HIS A 80 14.07 1.79 1.10
C HIS A 80 15.10 0.78 1.62
N THR A 81 14.68 -0.28 2.30
CA THR A 81 15.58 -1.20 3.01
C THR A 81 15.24 -2.67 2.85
N SER A 82 13.97 -3.03 2.60
CA SER A 82 13.52 -4.42 2.73
C SER A 82 13.60 -5.22 1.45
N ILE A 83 14.63 -6.03 1.34
CA ILE A 83 14.70 -7.09 0.33
C ILE A 83 13.71 -8.23 0.68
N ALA A 84 13.46 -8.48 1.95
CA ALA A 84 12.51 -9.51 2.37
C ALA A 84 11.08 -9.24 1.89
N ILE A 85 10.60 -7.99 1.98
CA ILE A 85 9.29 -7.60 1.45
C ILE A 85 9.29 -7.63 -0.08
N HIS A 86 10.37 -7.18 -0.73
CA HIS A 86 10.55 -7.31 -2.18
C HIS A 86 10.34 -8.76 -2.63
N ASP A 87 11.04 -9.71 -2.01
CA ASP A 87 10.98 -11.11 -2.38
C ASP A 87 9.58 -11.70 -2.15
N ALA A 88 8.92 -11.34 -1.04
CA ALA A 88 7.56 -11.77 -0.75
C ALA A 88 6.57 -11.27 -1.82
N LEU A 89 6.64 -9.99 -2.19
CA LEU A 89 5.80 -9.39 -3.24
C LEU A 89 6.06 -10.02 -4.61
N LYS A 90 7.30 -10.35 -4.92
CA LYS A 90 7.65 -11.04 -6.17
C LYS A 90 6.99 -12.42 -6.26
N SER A 91 6.74 -13.07 -5.13
CA SER A 91 6.07 -14.38 -5.06
C SER A 91 4.55 -14.28 -5.14
N PHE A 92 3.97 -13.11 -4.93
CA PHE A 92 2.53 -12.88 -5.03
C PHE A 92 2.14 -12.60 -6.48
N SER A 93 1.21 -13.38 -7.03
CA SER A 93 0.79 -13.30 -8.44
C SER A 93 -0.38 -12.35 -8.70
N GLY A 94 -1.04 -11.85 -7.65
CA GLY A 94 -2.12 -10.87 -7.78
C GLY A 94 -1.61 -9.48 -8.17
N PHE A 95 -2.54 -8.55 -8.38
CA PHE A 95 -2.20 -7.17 -8.75
C PHE A 95 -1.57 -6.42 -7.56
N LYS A 96 -0.50 -5.68 -7.81
CA LYS A 96 0.28 -5.01 -6.76
C LYS A 96 0.43 -3.52 -7.04
N ILE A 97 0.12 -2.70 -6.04
CA ILE A 97 0.31 -1.25 -6.11
C ILE A 97 1.17 -0.80 -4.92
N GLU A 98 2.28 -0.13 -5.21
CA GLU A 98 3.03 0.63 -4.22
C GLU A 98 2.39 2.00 -4.02
N LEU A 99 2.11 2.37 -2.77
CA LEU A 99 1.49 3.63 -2.41
C LEU A 99 2.36 4.40 -1.42
N HIS A 100 2.52 5.69 -1.66
CA HIS A 100 3.12 6.65 -0.73
C HIS A 100 2.20 7.86 -0.54
N ILE A 101 2.03 8.29 0.72
CA ILE A 101 1.25 9.50 1.05
C ILE A 101 1.95 10.75 0.53
N SER A 102 3.24 10.89 0.82
CA SER A 102 4.08 11.97 0.32
C SER A 102 4.76 11.61 -1.00
N ASN A 103 5.39 12.59 -1.64
CA ASN A 103 6.30 12.34 -2.75
C ASN A 103 7.72 12.08 -2.20
N PRO A 104 8.23 10.84 -2.24
CA PRO A 104 9.54 10.50 -1.69
C PRO A 104 10.70 11.27 -2.35
N HIS A 105 10.54 11.67 -3.61
CA HIS A 105 11.58 12.40 -4.36
C HIS A 105 11.76 13.86 -3.90
N LEU A 106 10.82 14.40 -3.12
CA LEU A 106 10.93 15.72 -2.50
C LEU A 106 11.55 15.66 -1.09
N ARG A 107 11.94 14.48 -0.63
CA ARG A 107 12.45 14.23 0.71
C ARG A 107 13.94 13.87 0.68
N GLU A 108 14.45 13.30 1.77
CA GLU A 108 15.87 12.93 1.90
C GLU A 108 16.30 11.93 0.82
N SER A 109 17.55 12.03 0.38
CA SER A 109 18.08 11.22 -0.71
C SER A 109 17.94 9.70 -0.50
N PHE A 110 17.98 9.24 0.77
CA PHE A 110 17.82 7.81 1.06
C PHE A 110 16.39 7.29 0.77
N ARG A 111 15.40 8.18 0.55
CA ARG A 111 14.04 7.84 0.16
C ARG A 111 13.83 7.76 -1.35
N HIS A 112 14.85 8.06 -2.15
CA HIS A 112 14.74 8.08 -3.61
C HIS A 112 14.86 6.70 -4.25
N VAL A 113 15.28 5.69 -3.51
CA VAL A 113 15.40 4.30 -3.97
C VAL A 113 14.29 3.46 -3.33
N SER A 114 13.55 2.72 -4.15
CA SER A 114 12.55 1.75 -3.71
C SER A 114 12.95 0.34 -4.10
N TYR A 115 12.97 -0.57 -3.13
CA TYR A 115 13.06 -2.01 -3.37
C TYR A 115 11.69 -2.63 -3.70
N ILE A 116 10.62 -1.86 -3.56
CA ILE A 116 9.25 -2.31 -3.80
C ILE A 116 8.84 -2.05 -5.25
N SER A 117 9.16 -0.87 -5.80
CA SER A 117 8.76 -0.47 -7.15
C SER A 117 9.10 -1.49 -8.25
N PRO A 118 10.24 -2.19 -8.23
CA PRO A 118 10.57 -3.16 -9.27
C PRO A 118 9.67 -4.40 -9.31
N VAL A 119 8.88 -4.67 -8.27
CA VAL A 119 8.07 -5.89 -8.13
C VAL A 119 6.57 -5.62 -8.02
N VAL A 120 6.14 -4.40 -8.33
CA VAL A 120 4.72 -4.01 -8.35
C VAL A 120 4.26 -3.60 -9.75
N ASP A 121 2.96 -3.60 -9.98
CA ASP A 121 2.37 -3.27 -11.28
C ASP A 121 2.16 -1.76 -11.46
N ALA A 122 1.98 -1.01 -10.37
CA ALA A 122 1.81 0.44 -10.38
C ALA A 122 2.40 1.10 -9.13
N VAL A 123 2.80 2.36 -9.27
CA VAL A 123 3.29 3.20 -8.18
C VAL A 123 2.47 4.47 -8.12
N VAL A 124 1.95 4.81 -6.94
CA VAL A 124 1.19 6.03 -6.65
C VAL A 124 1.85 6.75 -5.49
N ALA A 125 2.14 8.03 -5.66
CA ALA A 125 2.81 8.83 -4.64
C ALA A 125 2.35 10.29 -4.66
N GLY A 126 2.35 10.93 -3.49
CA GLY A 126 2.15 12.37 -3.38
C GLY A 126 0.70 12.84 -3.36
N LEU A 127 -0.29 11.96 -3.32
CA LEU A 127 -1.71 12.32 -3.28
C LEU A 127 -2.25 12.58 -1.86
N GLY A 128 -1.37 12.53 -0.85
CA GLY A 128 -1.80 12.60 0.54
C GLY A 128 -2.57 11.35 0.98
N PRO A 129 -3.27 11.42 2.14
CA PRO A 129 -4.06 10.30 2.65
C PRO A 129 -5.18 9.85 1.70
N SER A 130 -5.72 10.75 0.88
CA SER A 130 -6.76 10.43 -0.10
C SER A 130 -6.31 9.44 -1.18
N GLY A 131 -5.00 9.28 -1.37
CA GLY A 131 -4.44 8.33 -2.32
C GLY A 131 -4.93 6.90 -2.10
N TYR A 132 -5.14 6.50 -0.84
CA TYR A 132 -5.63 5.17 -0.51
C TYR A 132 -7.01 4.87 -1.11
N SER A 133 -8.01 5.70 -0.82
CA SER A 133 -9.36 5.48 -1.33
C SER A 133 -9.44 5.63 -2.85
N HIS A 134 -8.68 6.54 -3.43
CA HIS A 134 -8.59 6.70 -4.88
C HIS A 134 -8.00 5.45 -5.56
N VAL A 135 -6.96 4.84 -4.98
CA VAL A 135 -6.40 3.60 -5.51
C VAL A 135 -7.43 2.47 -5.45
N ILE A 136 -8.17 2.34 -4.35
CA ILE A 136 -9.26 1.34 -4.22
C ILE A 136 -10.31 1.55 -5.31
N GLN A 137 -10.73 2.81 -5.54
CA GLN A 137 -11.72 3.16 -6.57
C GLN A 137 -11.27 2.76 -7.98
N LEU A 138 -9.99 3.01 -8.29
CA LEU A 138 -9.43 2.78 -9.63
C LEU A 138 -8.94 1.35 -9.85
N LEU A 139 -8.90 0.52 -8.81
CA LEU A 139 -8.21 -0.77 -8.86
C LEU A 139 -8.76 -1.72 -9.94
N THR A 140 -10.07 -1.76 -10.14
CA THR A 140 -10.69 -2.58 -11.19
C THR A 140 -10.22 -2.17 -12.58
N GLU A 141 -10.15 -0.88 -12.82
CA GLU A 141 -9.74 -0.31 -14.10
C GLU A 141 -8.24 -0.52 -14.36
N LEU A 142 -7.42 -0.26 -13.35
CA LEU A 142 -5.97 -0.50 -13.41
C LEU A 142 -5.65 -1.96 -13.69
N LYS A 143 -6.34 -2.89 -13.04
CA LYS A 143 -6.15 -4.33 -13.25
C LYS A 143 -6.53 -4.74 -14.68
N LYS A 144 -7.62 -4.20 -15.24
CA LYS A 144 -8.00 -4.47 -16.63
C LYS A 144 -6.93 -4.00 -17.62
N GLN A 145 -6.46 -2.76 -17.46
CA GLN A 145 -5.44 -2.18 -18.33
C GLN A 145 -4.15 -3.01 -18.35
N HIS A 146 -3.74 -3.56 -17.22
CA HIS A 146 -2.55 -4.41 -17.14
C HIS A 146 -2.74 -5.79 -17.76
N ASN A 147 -3.94 -6.34 -17.70
CA ASN A 147 -4.24 -7.63 -18.31
C ASN A 147 -4.38 -7.55 -19.85
N GLU A 148 -4.67 -6.37 -20.38
CA GLU A 148 -4.82 -6.11 -21.81
C GLU A 148 -3.52 -5.63 -22.49
N ALA A 149 -2.54 -5.24 -21.69
CA ALA A 149 -1.24 -4.81 -22.19
C ALA A 149 -0.30 -6.00 -22.42
#